data_0ba15a7d32bc4a68d17f1f837c9c5d2e
#
_entry.id   0ba15a7d32bc4a68d17f1f837c9c5d2e
#
_cell.length_a   1.000
_cell.length_b   1.000
_cell.length_c   1.000
_cell.angle_alpha   90.00
_cell.angle_beta   90.00
_cell.angle_gamma   90.00
#
_symmetry.space_group_name_H-M   'P 1'
#
loop_
_entity.id
_entity.type
_entity.pdbx_description
1 polymer ?
#
loop_
_entity_poly.entity_id
_entity_poly.type
_entity_poly.pdbx_seq_one_letter_code
_entity_poly.pdbx_strand_id
1 'polypeptide(L)'
;MTTKKNNSHSKKTRRSLNGRILKNTTLNILILVIICCVIMALSMQSLANNILLDSLQPMARQSSKTVEANIHMLADRMMTIAGDSRMSSTGTGNVRLDTAVIRKNRKEVLTEAAEIYELHTIALYDLQGRLIQGIDGAPENLEDNFFALLKETDNLTTSSSTIFDGKLGITMGMPVKENQETAFYVVGVYKYDALNDVISSINLGRHGTAYMVNREGLVTGHPDQSLVLTESTLAQLNDGNEESLSHVMSGETGSEEY
;
A
#
# COMPACT_ATOMS: atom_id res chain seq x y z
N MET A 1 -89.60 58.15 10.90
CA MET A 1 -89.23 56.93 10.26
C MET A 1 -87.87 57.09 9.60
N THR A 2 -86.81 56.70 10.17
CA THR A 2 -85.46 57.04 9.75
C THR A 2 -84.65 55.76 9.58
N THR A 3 -84.24 55.47 8.37
CA THR A 3 -83.51 54.29 7.97
C THR A 3 -81.98 54.58 8.07
N LYS A 4 -81.34 53.86 8.99
CA LYS A 4 -79.89 53.83 9.17
C LYS A 4 -79.28 52.84 8.18
N LYS A 5 -78.51 53.30 7.19
CA LYS A 5 -77.87 52.45 6.21
C LYS A 5 -76.34 52.21 6.60
N ASN A 6 -76.01 50.97 6.70
CA ASN A 6 -74.78 50.43 7.19
C ASN A 6 -73.56 50.75 6.32
N ASN A 7 -72.51 51.24 6.93
CA ASN A 7 -71.16 51.43 6.38
C ASN A 7 -70.21 50.41 6.94
N SER A 8 -70.32 49.10 6.56
CA SER A 8 -69.45 48.07 7.08
C SER A 8 -68.60 47.29 6.06
N HIS A 9 -68.66 47.69 4.78
CA HIS A 9 -68.00 46.89 3.73
C HIS A 9 -66.57 47.31 3.32
N SER A 10 -66.06 48.46 3.72
CA SER A 10 -64.76 48.99 3.22
C SER A 10 -63.52 48.49 4.01
N LYS A 11 -63.67 48.08 5.26
CA LYS A 11 -62.47 47.64 6.10
C LYS A 11 -62.03 46.22 5.90
N LYS A 12 -62.90 45.32 5.43
CA LYS A 12 -62.56 43.90 5.29
C LYS A 12 -61.69 43.57 4.05
N THR A 13 -61.91 44.34 2.97
CA THR A 13 -61.16 44.15 1.69
C THR A 13 -59.74 44.67 1.76
N ARG A 14 -59.45 45.75 2.47
CA ARG A 14 -58.06 46.26 2.62
C ARG A 14 -57.14 45.33 3.48
N ARG A 15 -57.67 44.67 4.52
CA ARG A 15 -56.92 43.73 5.31
C ARG A 15 -56.59 42.47 4.53
N SER A 16 -57.41 41.98 3.61
CA SER A 16 -57.18 40.80 2.80
C SER A 16 -56.12 41.01 1.72
N LEU A 17 -56.04 42.21 1.13
CA LEU A 17 -55.08 42.56 0.07
C LEU A 17 -53.64 42.65 0.65
N ASN A 18 -53.45 43.39 1.75
CA ASN A 18 -52.17 43.50 2.44
C ASN A 18 -51.68 42.14 2.96
N GLY A 19 -52.59 41.30 3.45
CA GLY A 19 -52.25 39.95 3.91
C GLY A 19 -51.83 39.02 2.76
N ARG A 20 -52.42 39.15 1.57
CA ARG A 20 -52.05 38.39 0.37
C ARG A 20 -50.67 38.83 -0.18
N ILE A 21 -50.44 40.16 -0.26
CA ILE A 21 -49.14 40.70 -0.71
C ILE A 21 -48.04 40.28 0.25
N LEU A 22 -48.23 40.42 1.55
CA LEU A 22 -47.24 40.00 2.56
C LEU A 22 -46.95 38.52 2.47
N LYS A 23 -47.99 37.66 2.35
CA LYS A 23 -47.82 36.22 2.21
C LYS A 23 -47.05 35.83 0.95
N ASN A 24 -47.35 36.46 -0.21
CA ASN A 24 -46.62 36.18 -1.45
C ASN A 24 -45.17 36.63 -1.39
N THR A 25 -44.89 37.81 -0.81
CA THR A 25 -43.53 38.31 -0.67
C THR A 25 -42.73 37.44 0.27
N THR A 26 -43.30 37.02 1.41
CA THR A 26 -42.65 36.11 2.35
C THR A 26 -42.37 34.74 1.72
N LEU A 27 -43.36 34.23 0.92
CA LEU A 27 -43.18 32.96 0.20
C LEU A 27 -42.05 33.03 -0.83
N ASN A 28 -41.99 34.13 -1.61
CA ASN A 28 -40.93 34.33 -2.61
C ASN A 28 -39.53 34.45 -1.96
N ILE A 29 -39.43 35.18 -0.83
CA ILE A 29 -38.17 35.26 -0.07
C ILE A 29 -37.77 33.89 0.45
N LEU A 30 -38.72 33.12 0.98
CA LEU A 30 -38.45 31.76 1.48
C LEU A 30 -37.94 30.84 0.36
N ILE A 31 -38.59 30.89 -0.82
CA ILE A 31 -38.15 30.12 -1.99
C ILE A 31 -36.74 30.55 -2.42
N LEU A 32 -36.43 31.82 -2.46
CA LEU A 32 -35.12 32.33 -2.83
C LEU A 32 -34.05 31.85 -1.84
N VAL A 33 -34.33 31.89 -0.55
CA VAL A 33 -33.40 31.40 0.50
C VAL A 33 -33.15 29.89 0.35
N ILE A 34 -34.20 29.10 0.09
CA ILE A 34 -34.04 27.66 -0.15
C ILE A 34 -33.16 27.39 -1.36
N ILE A 35 -33.41 28.12 -2.48
CA ILE A 35 -32.59 27.97 -3.70
C ILE A 35 -31.11 28.32 -3.41
N CYS A 36 -30.87 29.45 -2.71
CA CYS A 36 -29.50 29.82 -2.31
C CYS A 36 -28.84 28.76 -1.42
N CYS A 37 -29.56 28.19 -0.45
CA CYS A 37 -29.04 27.12 0.41
C CYS A 37 -28.70 25.87 -0.40
N VAL A 38 -29.55 25.48 -1.35
CA VAL A 38 -29.27 24.31 -2.22
C VAL A 38 -28.05 24.57 -3.10
N ILE A 39 -27.94 25.74 -3.73
CA ILE A 39 -26.76 26.08 -4.54
C ILE A 39 -25.48 26.08 -3.70
N MET A 40 -25.52 26.66 -2.49
CA MET A 40 -24.38 26.65 -1.57
C MET A 40 -24.00 25.23 -1.16
N ALA A 41 -24.96 24.37 -0.83
CA ALA A 41 -24.71 22.99 -0.45
C ALA A 41 -24.05 22.20 -1.59
N LEU A 42 -24.58 22.31 -2.81
CA LEU A 42 -24.01 21.67 -4.00
C LEU A 42 -22.59 22.17 -4.32
N SER A 43 -22.38 23.49 -4.24
CA SER A 43 -21.07 24.10 -4.47
C SER A 43 -20.04 23.67 -3.42
N MET A 44 -20.46 23.56 -2.16
CA MET A 44 -19.57 23.13 -1.06
C MET A 44 -19.20 21.65 -1.17
N GLN A 45 -20.14 20.82 -1.62
CA GLN A 45 -19.89 19.41 -1.86
C GLN A 45 -18.91 19.21 -3.03
N SER A 46 -19.11 19.90 -4.15
CA SER A 46 -18.19 19.85 -5.29
C SER A 46 -16.79 20.36 -4.94
N LEU A 47 -16.70 21.45 -4.16
CA LEU A 47 -15.42 21.99 -3.71
C LEU A 47 -14.68 21.01 -2.77
N ALA A 48 -15.42 20.39 -1.85
CA ALA A 48 -14.85 19.42 -0.92
C ALA A 48 -14.30 18.18 -1.66
N ASN A 49 -15.05 17.66 -2.64
CA ASN A 49 -14.63 16.53 -3.46
C ASN A 49 -13.36 16.88 -4.27
N ASN A 50 -13.34 18.03 -4.93
CA ASN A 50 -12.17 18.44 -5.71
C ASN A 50 -10.92 18.61 -4.83
N ILE A 51 -11.03 19.24 -3.66
CA ILE A 51 -9.91 19.40 -2.72
C ILE A 51 -9.41 18.04 -2.21
N LEU A 52 -10.33 17.12 -1.92
CA LEU A 52 -9.97 15.75 -1.49
C LEU A 52 -9.21 15.03 -2.61
N LEU A 53 -9.72 14.98 -3.82
CA LEU A 53 -9.09 14.32 -4.96
C LEU A 53 -7.73 14.94 -5.29
N ASP A 54 -7.62 16.28 -5.30
CA ASP A 54 -6.36 16.98 -5.54
C ASP A 54 -5.30 16.72 -4.46
N SER A 55 -5.71 16.38 -3.24
CA SER A 55 -4.78 16.06 -2.14
C SER A 55 -4.42 14.57 -2.08
N LEU A 56 -5.33 13.67 -2.45
CA LEU A 56 -5.10 12.22 -2.39
C LEU A 56 -4.03 11.76 -3.38
N GLN A 57 -4.02 12.29 -4.61
CA GLN A 57 -3.05 11.90 -5.63
C GLN A 57 -1.60 12.19 -5.24
N PRO A 58 -1.22 13.39 -4.74
CA PRO A 58 0.13 13.63 -4.21
C PRO A 58 0.47 12.74 -3.02
N MET A 59 -0.49 12.48 -2.12
CA MET A 59 -0.29 11.59 -0.97
C MET A 59 -0.01 10.15 -1.41
N ALA A 60 -0.79 9.62 -2.35
CA ALA A 60 -0.57 8.28 -2.90
C ALA A 60 0.82 8.17 -3.57
N ARG A 61 1.22 9.17 -4.35
CA ARG A 61 2.56 9.22 -4.95
C ARG A 61 3.69 9.31 -3.91
N GLN A 62 3.50 10.09 -2.87
CA GLN A 62 4.45 10.19 -1.75
C GLN A 62 4.62 8.85 -1.06
N SER A 63 3.51 8.18 -0.77
CA SER A 63 3.47 6.87 -0.13
C SER A 63 4.12 5.79 -0.98
N SER A 64 3.83 5.76 -2.28
CA SER A 64 4.49 4.87 -3.24
C SER A 64 6.01 5.05 -3.23
N LYS A 65 6.51 6.29 -3.26
CA LYS A 65 7.95 6.59 -3.17
C LYS A 65 8.55 6.16 -1.82
N THR A 66 7.80 6.27 -0.74
CA THR A 66 8.28 5.83 0.57
C THR A 66 8.39 4.31 0.64
N VAL A 67 7.41 3.59 0.09
CA VAL A 67 7.48 2.11 -0.05
C VAL A 67 8.67 1.71 -0.91
N GLU A 68 8.85 2.35 -2.07
CA GLU A 68 9.99 2.11 -2.96
C GLU A 68 11.32 2.34 -2.25
N ALA A 69 11.47 3.45 -1.51
CA ALA A 69 12.67 3.74 -0.74
C ALA A 69 12.94 2.69 0.34
N ASN A 70 11.91 2.16 1.01
CA ASN A 70 12.08 1.09 1.97
C ASN A 70 12.51 -0.22 1.31
N ILE A 71 11.95 -0.58 0.16
CA ILE A 71 12.38 -1.75 -0.61
C ILE A 71 13.84 -1.60 -1.03
N HIS A 72 14.24 -0.42 -1.51
CA HIS A 72 15.64 -0.14 -1.84
C HIS A 72 16.57 -0.26 -0.63
N MET A 73 16.14 0.21 0.54
CA MET A 73 16.92 0.04 1.78
C MET A 73 17.10 -1.44 2.15
N LEU A 74 16.06 -2.26 2.01
CA LEU A 74 16.17 -3.71 2.22
C LEU A 74 17.10 -4.35 1.18
N ALA A 75 17.05 -3.90 -0.06
CA ALA A 75 17.93 -4.30 -1.15
C ALA A 75 19.40 -4.00 -0.84
N ASP A 76 19.71 -2.78 -0.38
CA ASP A 76 21.06 -2.38 0.00
C ASP A 76 21.61 -3.22 1.15
N ARG A 77 20.75 -3.59 2.11
CA ARG A 77 21.12 -4.54 3.18
C ARG A 77 21.48 -5.90 2.63
N MET A 78 20.70 -6.43 1.69
CA MET A 78 20.99 -7.71 1.04
C MET A 78 22.30 -7.65 0.24
N MET A 79 22.57 -6.55 -0.48
CA MET A 79 23.83 -6.32 -1.18
C MET A 79 25.01 -6.28 -0.20
N THR A 80 24.86 -5.67 0.96
CA THR A 80 25.89 -5.64 2.00
C THR A 80 26.20 -7.03 2.52
N ILE A 81 25.18 -7.86 2.75
CA ILE A 81 25.36 -9.25 3.19
C ILE A 81 26.07 -10.06 2.10
N ALA A 82 25.60 -9.97 0.85
CA ALA A 82 26.20 -10.73 -0.27
C ALA A 82 27.64 -10.31 -0.56
N GLY A 83 27.98 -9.04 -0.33
CA GLY A 83 29.32 -8.46 -0.53
C GLY A 83 30.28 -8.65 0.65
N ASP A 84 29.84 -9.25 1.77
CA ASP A 84 30.72 -9.48 2.92
C ASP A 84 31.84 -10.45 2.56
N SER A 85 33.07 -10.03 2.79
CA SER A 85 34.28 -10.83 2.47
C SER A 85 34.32 -12.21 3.16
N ARG A 86 33.62 -12.35 4.29
CA ARG A 86 33.49 -13.61 5.04
C ARG A 86 32.58 -14.63 4.31
N MET A 87 31.80 -14.21 3.31
CA MET A 87 31.02 -15.09 2.44
C MET A 87 31.90 -15.87 1.45
N SER A 88 33.05 -15.30 1.07
CA SER A 88 33.95 -15.90 0.09
C SER A 88 34.60 -17.19 0.57
N SER A 89 34.88 -18.09 -0.35
CA SER A 89 35.70 -19.29 -0.14
C SER A 89 37.21 -19.03 -0.14
N THR A 90 37.61 -17.81 -0.53
CA THR A 90 39.03 -17.39 -0.59
C THR A 90 39.33 -16.33 0.47
N GLY A 91 40.44 -16.50 1.17
CA GLY A 91 40.95 -15.53 2.12
C GLY A 91 41.90 -14.50 1.47
N THR A 92 42.50 -13.67 2.30
CA THR A 92 43.46 -12.67 1.88
C THR A 92 44.61 -13.30 1.10
N GLY A 93 44.90 -12.78 -0.11
CA GLY A 93 45.96 -13.31 -0.96
C GLY A 93 45.57 -14.50 -1.84
N ASN A 94 44.28 -14.68 -2.12
CA ASN A 94 43.74 -15.77 -2.97
C ASN A 94 44.03 -17.19 -2.44
N VAL A 95 44.27 -17.33 -1.16
CA VAL A 95 44.45 -18.67 -0.52
C VAL A 95 43.06 -19.22 -0.22
N ARG A 96 42.77 -20.43 -0.72
CA ARG A 96 41.54 -21.17 -0.41
C ARG A 96 41.48 -21.49 1.08
N LEU A 97 40.39 -21.07 1.73
CA LEU A 97 40.18 -21.35 3.16
C LEU A 97 39.76 -22.80 3.40
N ASP A 98 40.03 -23.26 4.62
CA ASP A 98 39.48 -24.53 5.08
C ASP A 98 37.94 -24.49 5.12
N THR A 99 37.30 -25.60 4.79
CA THR A 99 35.83 -25.72 4.74
C THR A 99 35.18 -25.41 6.10
N ALA A 100 35.84 -25.76 7.21
CA ALA A 100 35.35 -25.45 8.55
C ALA A 100 35.37 -23.94 8.84
N VAL A 101 36.42 -23.24 8.37
CA VAL A 101 36.56 -21.78 8.51
C VAL A 101 35.52 -21.08 7.67
N ILE A 102 35.33 -21.51 6.40
CA ILE A 102 34.29 -20.95 5.51
C ILE A 102 32.92 -21.09 6.16
N ARG A 103 32.57 -22.28 6.64
CA ARG A 103 31.26 -22.53 7.28
C ARG A 103 31.08 -21.67 8.52
N LYS A 104 32.09 -21.47 9.34
CA LYS A 104 32.06 -20.63 10.53
C LYS A 104 31.81 -19.16 10.14
N ASN A 105 32.62 -18.64 9.23
CA ASN A 105 32.53 -17.27 8.77
C ASN A 105 31.14 -16.95 8.20
N ARG A 106 30.63 -17.81 7.32
CA ARG A 106 29.29 -17.68 6.74
C ARG A 106 28.19 -17.71 7.80
N LYS A 107 28.31 -18.61 8.80
CA LYS A 107 27.35 -18.67 9.90
C LYS A 107 27.32 -17.36 10.70
N GLU A 108 28.49 -16.78 10.98
CA GLU A 108 28.60 -15.50 11.69
C GLU A 108 27.86 -14.37 10.91
N VAL A 109 28.15 -14.25 9.61
CA VAL A 109 27.49 -13.23 8.76
C VAL A 109 25.97 -13.40 8.74
N LEU A 110 25.48 -14.64 8.56
CA LEU A 110 24.04 -14.91 8.54
C LEU A 110 23.38 -14.60 9.88
N THR A 111 24.03 -14.94 10.99
CA THR A 111 23.49 -14.66 12.33
C THR A 111 23.46 -13.17 12.61
N GLU A 112 24.57 -12.46 12.34
CA GLU A 112 24.65 -11.01 12.49
C GLU A 112 23.60 -10.31 11.63
N ALA A 113 23.44 -10.72 10.37
CA ALA A 113 22.45 -10.15 9.46
C ALA A 113 21.02 -10.37 9.97
N ALA A 114 20.70 -11.56 10.47
CA ALA A 114 19.39 -11.87 11.00
C ALA A 114 19.02 -11.01 12.21
N GLU A 115 19.99 -10.77 13.11
CA GLU A 115 19.78 -9.94 14.29
C GLU A 115 19.69 -8.45 13.95
N ILE A 116 20.65 -7.94 13.13
CA ILE A 116 20.74 -6.50 12.81
C ILE A 116 19.57 -6.04 11.95
N TYR A 117 19.16 -6.86 10.98
CA TYR A 117 18.14 -6.49 10.00
C TYR A 117 16.76 -7.09 10.29
N GLU A 118 16.61 -7.73 11.45
CA GLU A 118 15.34 -8.30 11.92
C GLU A 118 14.69 -9.26 10.91
N LEU A 119 15.50 -10.16 10.34
CA LEU A 119 15.02 -11.17 9.40
C LEU A 119 14.26 -12.29 10.12
N HIS A 120 13.24 -12.86 9.46
CA HIS A 120 12.63 -14.11 9.90
C HIS A 120 13.61 -15.27 9.74
N THR A 121 14.28 -15.30 8.59
CA THR A 121 15.34 -16.28 8.28
C THR A 121 16.26 -15.73 7.20
N ILE A 122 17.46 -16.30 7.11
CA ILE A 122 18.42 -16.05 6.04
C ILE A 122 19.28 -17.29 5.83
N ALA A 123 19.54 -17.61 4.56
CA ALA A 123 20.31 -18.80 4.20
C ALA A 123 21.04 -18.65 2.87
N LEU A 124 21.98 -19.57 2.64
CA LEU A 124 22.72 -19.76 1.40
C LEU A 124 22.19 -20.99 0.67
N TYR A 125 22.00 -20.84 -0.63
CA TYR A 125 21.48 -21.88 -1.53
C TYR A 125 22.44 -22.14 -2.68
N ASP A 126 22.55 -23.40 -3.09
CA ASP A 126 23.37 -23.78 -4.23
C ASP A 126 22.72 -23.32 -5.57
N LEU A 127 23.41 -23.58 -6.68
CA LEU A 127 22.94 -23.24 -8.03
C LEU A 127 21.72 -24.06 -8.47
N GLN A 128 21.25 -24.98 -7.66
CA GLN A 128 20.03 -25.78 -7.83
C GLN A 128 18.92 -25.34 -6.84
N GLY A 129 19.14 -24.31 -6.05
CA GLY A 129 18.16 -23.78 -5.08
C GLY A 129 18.07 -24.60 -3.78
N ARG A 130 19.05 -25.48 -3.50
CA ARG A 130 19.07 -26.32 -2.29
C ARG A 130 19.89 -25.66 -1.19
N LEU A 131 19.44 -25.81 0.04
CA LEU A 131 20.07 -25.23 1.21
C LEU A 131 21.53 -25.72 1.40
N ILE A 132 22.48 -24.80 1.45
CA ILE A 132 23.87 -25.04 1.82
C ILE A 132 24.04 -24.83 3.33
N GLN A 133 23.56 -23.71 3.83
CA GLN A 133 23.69 -23.26 5.19
C GLN A 133 22.71 -22.13 5.50
N GLY A 134 22.08 -22.15 6.66
CA GLY A 134 21.13 -21.09 7.06
C GLY A 134 21.06 -20.98 8.58
N ILE A 135 20.29 -20.00 9.03
CA ILE A 135 19.81 -19.95 10.41
C ILE A 135 18.56 -20.82 10.56
N ASP A 136 18.10 -21.00 11.81
CA ASP A 136 16.95 -21.84 12.11
C ASP A 136 15.72 -21.44 11.30
N GLY A 137 14.98 -22.45 10.80
CA GLY A 137 13.77 -22.25 10.01
C GLY A 137 13.99 -22.03 8.51
N ALA A 138 15.24 -21.96 8.01
CA ALA A 138 15.50 -21.83 6.58
C ALA A 138 14.96 -23.06 5.81
N PRO A 139 14.19 -22.87 4.71
CA PRO A 139 13.66 -23.96 3.92
C PRO A 139 14.78 -24.74 3.23
N GLU A 140 14.61 -26.06 3.08
CA GLU A 140 15.61 -26.92 2.42
C GLU A 140 15.77 -26.60 0.92
N ASN A 141 14.70 -26.12 0.28
CA ASN A 141 14.70 -25.72 -1.12
C ASN A 141 13.99 -24.36 -1.25
N LEU A 142 14.45 -23.55 -2.20
CA LEU A 142 13.76 -22.35 -2.62
C LEU A 142 12.46 -22.69 -3.35
N GLU A 143 11.48 -21.81 -3.28
CA GLU A 143 10.27 -21.88 -4.10
C GLU A 143 10.64 -21.79 -5.58
N ASP A 144 10.06 -22.66 -6.42
CA ASP A 144 10.43 -22.81 -7.83
C ASP A 144 10.30 -21.49 -8.62
N ASN A 145 9.23 -20.74 -8.41
CA ASN A 145 8.98 -19.49 -9.12
C ASN A 145 9.99 -18.41 -8.71
N PHE A 146 10.27 -18.29 -7.42
CA PHE A 146 11.23 -17.32 -6.91
C PHE A 146 12.65 -17.69 -7.36
N PHE A 147 13.01 -18.97 -7.33
CA PHE A 147 14.31 -19.44 -7.76
C PHE A 147 14.53 -19.24 -9.27
N ALA A 148 13.53 -19.53 -10.09
CA ALA A 148 13.58 -19.27 -11.53
C ALA A 148 13.85 -17.79 -11.83
N LEU A 149 13.13 -16.89 -11.17
CA LEU A 149 13.29 -15.45 -11.31
C LEU A 149 14.69 -14.98 -10.83
N LEU A 150 15.17 -15.48 -9.71
CA LEU A 150 16.48 -15.16 -9.15
C LEU A 150 17.62 -15.59 -10.11
N LYS A 151 17.47 -16.75 -10.72
CA LYS A 151 18.43 -17.29 -11.70
C LYS A 151 18.41 -16.53 -13.02
N GLU A 152 17.24 -16.16 -13.50
CA GLU A 152 17.07 -15.38 -14.75
C GLU A 152 17.65 -13.97 -14.61
N THR A 153 17.37 -13.33 -13.48
CA THR A 153 17.80 -11.97 -13.20
C THR A 153 19.32 -11.89 -12.96
N ASP A 154 19.93 -12.93 -12.38
CA ASP A 154 21.32 -12.98 -11.91
C ASP A 154 21.73 -11.72 -11.12
N ASN A 155 20.76 -11.17 -10.39
CA ASN A 155 20.88 -9.96 -9.59
C ASN A 155 19.94 -10.02 -8.40
N LEU A 156 19.87 -8.91 -7.63
CA LEU A 156 18.89 -8.79 -6.56
C LEU A 156 17.48 -9.05 -7.08
N THR A 157 16.79 -9.96 -6.45
CA THR A 157 15.41 -10.34 -6.77
C THR A 157 14.57 -10.23 -5.51
N THR A 158 13.39 -9.64 -5.64
CA THR A 158 12.44 -9.50 -4.54
C THR A 158 11.16 -10.21 -4.92
N SER A 159 10.64 -11.06 -4.03
CA SER A 159 9.27 -11.57 -4.20
C SER A 159 8.26 -10.52 -3.73
N SER A 160 7.01 -10.69 -4.14
CA SER A 160 5.88 -10.10 -3.42
C SER A 160 5.85 -10.63 -1.97
N SER A 161 4.96 -10.10 -1.13
CA SER A 161 4.77 -10.62 0.23
C SER A 161 4.58 -12.13 0.23
N THR A 162 5.17 -12.82 1.19
CA THR A 162 5.13 -14.27 1.34
C THR A 162 4.71 -14.64 2.75
N ILE A 163 4.20 -15.86 2.94
CA ILE A 163 3.95 -16.42 4.28
C ILE A 163 5.10 -17.35 4.63
N PHE A 164 5.83 -17.00 5.68
CA PHE A 164 6.92 -17.80 6.22
C PHE A 164 6.59 -18.17 7.66
N ASP A 165 6.50 -19.46 7.96
CA ASP A 165 6.12 -19.98 9.29
C ASP A 165 4.89 -19.28 9.89
N GLY A 166 3.84 -19.12 9.05
CA GLY A 166 2.58 -18.45 9.44
C GLY A 166 2.68 -16.93 9.65
N LYS A 167 3.81 -16.31 9.29
CA LYS A 167 4.04 -14.87 9.39
C LYS A 167 4.26 -14.27 8.02
N LEU A 168 3.78 -13.05 7.82
CA LEU A 168 4.04 -12.31 6.60
C LEU A 168 5.52 -11.88 6.54
N GLY A 169 6.09 -11.98 5.36
CA GLY A 169 7.45 -11.57 5.09
C GLY A 169 7.65 -11.15 3.64
N ILE A 170 8.83 -10.63 3.35
CA ILE A 170 9.28 -10.26 2.00
C ILE A 170 10.55 -11.04 1.74
N THR A 171 10.52 -11.92 0.74
CA THR A 171 11.67 -12.69 0.35
C THR A 171 12.54 -11.89 -0.61
N MET A 172 13.80 -11.74 -0.30
CA MET A 172 14.81 -11.17 -1.17
C MET A 172 15.96 -12.13 -1.34
N GLY A 173 16.46 -12.22 -2.57
CA GLY A 173 17.60 -13.06 -2.89
C GLY A 173 18.59 -12.36 -3.80
N MET A 174 19.85 -12.77 -3.69
CA MET A 174 20.92 -12.20 -4.48
C MET A 174 22.01 -13.25 -4.76
N PRO A 175 22.60 -13.27 -5.98
CA PRO A 175 23.77 -14.09 -6.26
C PRO A 175 24.99 -13.58 -5.49
N VAL A 176 25.74 -14.49 -4.92
CA VAL A 176 27.08 -14.23 -4.39
C VAL A 176 28.09 -14.68 -5.44
N LYS A 177 28.88 -13.74 -5.95
CA LYS A 177 29.81 -13.99 -7.06
C LYS A 177 31.24 -14.20 -6.55
N GLU A 178 31.87 -15.26 -7.02
CA GLU A 178 33.30 -15.52 -6.86
C GLU A 178 33.95 -15.53 -8.26
N ASN A 179 34.98 -14.76 -8.47
CA ASN A 179 35.65 -14.60 -9.76
C ASN A 179 34.70 -14.22 -10.93
N GLN A 180 33.72 -13.37 -10.64
CA GLN A 180 32.68 -12.90 -11.58
C GLN A 180 31.62 -13.98 -11.98
N GLU A 181 31.69 -15.18 -11.44
CA GLU A 181 30.69 -16.21 -11.63
C GLU A 181 29.84 -16.37 -10.36
N THR A 182 28.56 -16.69 -10.52
CA THR A 182 27.67 -16.97 -9.40
C THR A 182 28.08 -18.28 -8.75
N ALA A 183 28.52 -18.21 -7.50
CA ALA A 183 28.94 -19.36 -6.71
C ALA A 183 27.78 -19.99 -5.93
N PHE A 184 26.90 -19.16 -5.40
CA PHE A 184 25.69 -19.54 -4.65
C PHE A 184 24.79 -18.33 -4.50
N TYR A 185 23.62 -18.53 -3.92
CA TYR A 185 22.65 -17.46 -3.65
C TYR A 185 22.51 -17.24 -2.14
N VAL A 186 22.41 -15.98 -1.72
CA VAL A 186 21.94 -15.63 -0.39
C VAL A 186 20.48 -15.20 -0.49
N VAL A 187 19.62 -15.77 0.34
CA VAL A 187 18.19 -15.47 0.37
C VAL A 187 17.75 -15.22 1.81
N GLY A 188 17.08 -14.11 2.04
CA GLY A 188 16.55 -13.73 3.34
C GLY A 188 15.05 -13.40 3.25
N VAL A 189 14.34 -13.64 4.34
CA VAL A 189 12.94 -13.26 4.51
C VAL A 189 12.88 -12.16 5.56
N TYR A 190 12.62 -10.93 5.10
CA TYR A 190 12.42 -9.78 5.97
C TYR A 190 11.06 -9.84 6.64
N LYS A 191 10.95 -9.31 7.85
CA LYS A 191 9.64 -9.13 8.50
C LYS A 191 8.81 -8.12 7.72
N TYR A 192 7.54 -8.41 7.58
CA TYR A 192 6.59 -7.57 6.85
C TYR A 192 6.40 -6.19 7.49
N ASP A 193 6.66 -6.06 8.79
CA ASP A 193 6.47 -4.83 9.56
C ASP A 193 7.16 -3.61 8.92
N ALA A 194 8.30 -3.83 8.25
CA ALA A 194 9.03 -2.78 7.53
C ALA A 194 8.19 -2.07 6.44
N LEU A 195 7.22 -2.75 5.81
CA LEU A 195 6.28 -2.16 4.85
C LEU A 195 4.95 -1.79 5.51
N ASN A 196 4.50 -2.58 6.47
CA ASN A 196 3.22 -2.35 7.14
C ASN A 196 3.16 -1.00 7.85
N ASP A 197 4.24 -0.58 8.47
CA ASP A 197 4.34 0.71 9.15
C ASP A 197 4.14 1.88 8.18
N VAL A 198 4.65 1.77 6.96
CA VAL A 198 4.45 2.79 5.92
C VAL A 198 3.00 2.85 5.51
N ILE A 199 2.39 1.70 5.18
CA ILE A 199 1.00 1.62 4.72
C ILE A 199 0.06 2.11 5.81
N SER A 200 0.28 1.69 7.07
CA SER A 200 -0.53 2.09 8.22
C SER A 200 -0.39 3.57 8.58
N SER A 201 0.73 4.20 8.21
CA SER A 201 0.96 5.63 8.43
C SER A 201 0.21 6.54 7.45
N ILE A 202 -0.32 5.98 6.35
CA ILE A 202 -1.06 6.73 5.34
C ILE A 202 -2.44 7.09 5.89
N ASN A 203 -2.61 8.36 6.26
CA ASN A 203 -3.86 8.85 6.82
C ASN A 203 -4.76 9.41 5.72
N LEU A 204 -5.74 8.65 5.30
CA LEU A 204 -6.77 9.04 4.32
C LEU A 204 -8.07 9.50 4.98
N GLY A 205 -8.01 10.01 6.21
CA GLY A 205 -9.17 10.43 6.99
C GLY A 205 -9.81 9.27 7.78
N ARG A 206 -11.08 9.45 8.18
CA ARG A 206 -11.74 8.50 9.13
C ARG A 206 -12.07 7.14 8.52
N HIS A 207 -12.22 7.05 7.21
CA HIS A 207 -12.72 5.87 6.51
C HIS A 207 -11.86 5.46 5.31
N GLY A 208 -10.80 6.20 5.02
CA GLY A 208 -9.89 5.86 3.93
C GLY A 208 -8.88 4.79 4.36
N THR A 209 -8.64 3.83 3.46
CA THR A 209 -7.65 2.77 3.65
C THR A 209 -6.69 2.74 2.48
N ALA A 210 -5.40 2.72 2.76
CA ALA A 210 -4.38 2.48 1.74
C ALA A 210 -4.03 0.99 1.71
N TYR A 211 -3.86 0.43 0.53
CA TYR A 211 -3.41 -0.94 0.34
C TYR A 211 -2.56 -1.07 -0.92
N MET A 212 -1.83 -2.17 -1.03
CA MET A 212 -0.99 -2.51 -2.16
C MET A 212 -1.48 -3.79 -2.82
N VAL A 213 -1.41 -3.83 -4.14
CA VAL A 213 -1.68 -5.03 -4.93
C VAL A 213 -0.52 -5.31 -5.88
N ASN A 214 -0.30 -6.57 -6.18
CA ASN A 214 0.64 -6.98 -7.21
C ASN A 214 -0.04 -7.03 -8.59
N ARG A 215 0.72 -7.38 -9.62
CA ARG A 215 0.21 -7.45 -10.99
C ARG A 215 -0.83 -8.55 -11.22
N GLU A 216 -0.86 -9.54 -10.35
CA GLU A 216 -1.85 -10.64 -10.35
C GLU A 216 -3.13 -10.27 -9.61
N GLY A 217 -3.23 -9.05 -9.05
CA GLY A 217 -4.38 -8.58 -8.28
C GLY A 217 -4.42 -9.05 -6.84
N LEU A 218 -3.36 -9.67 -6.36
CA LEU A 218 -3.26 -10.11 -4.99
C LEU A 218 -2.91 -8.95 -4.08
N VAL A 219 -3.60 -8.79 -2.95
CA VAL A 219 -3.28 -7.78 -1.94
C VAL A 219 -1.96 -8.17 -1.27
N THR A 220 -0.94 -7.35 -1.45
CA THR A 220 0.41 -7.55 -0.92
C THR A 220 0.73 -6.63 0.26
N GLY A 221 -0.14 -5.66 0.54
CA GLY A 221 -0.02 -4.77 1.67
C GLY A 221 -1.36 -4.18 2.09
N HIS A 222 -1.72 -4.32 3.37
CA HIS A 222 -2.94 -3.79 3.96
C HIS A 222 -2.74 -3.55 5.46
N PRO A 223 -3.31 -2.48 6.07
CA PRO A 223 -3.24 -2.27 7.52
C PRO A 223 -3.78 -3.45 8.34
N ASP A 224 -4.84 -4.10 7.84
CA ASP A 224 -5.31 -5.38 8.36
C ASP A 224 -4.54 -6.51 7.65
N GLN A 225 -3.56 -7.08 8.34
CA GLN A 225 -2.70 -8.13 7.81
C GLN A 225 -3.46 -9.42 7.46
N SER A 226 -4.66 -9.65 8.02
CA SER A 226 -5.47 -10.81 7.69
C SER A 226 -5.98 -10.81 6.25
N LEU A 227 -5.97 -9.65 5.61
CA LEU A 227 -6.39 -9.45 4.23
C LEU A 227 -5.24 -9.59 3.22
N VAL A 228 -4.00 -9.68 3.68
CA VAL A 228 -2.84 -9.82 2.79
C VAL A 228 -2.77 -11.26 2.26
N LEU A 229 -2.52 -11.41 0.96
CA LEU A 229 -2.41 -12.68 0.23
C LEU A 229 -3.72 -13.49 0.16
N THR A 230 -4.89 -12.85 0.31
CA THR A 230 -6.20 -13.50 0.13
C THR A 230 -6.81 -13.12 -1.22
N GLU A 231 -7.14 -14.13 -2.06
CA GLU A 231 -7.64 -13.91 -3.43
C GLU A 231 -8.96 -13.13 -3.50
N SER A 232 -9.84 -13.30 -2.50
CA SER A 232 -11.15 -12.64 -2.48
C SER A 232 -11.12 -11.16 -2.06
N THR A 233 -9.99 -10.67 -1.58
CA THR A 233 -9.92 -9.38 -0.89
C THR A 233 -10.00 -8.20 -1.84
N LEU A 234 -9.45 -8.30 -3.05
CA LEU A 234 -9.48 -7.19 -4.00
C LEU A 234 -10.91 -6.87 -4.47
N ALA A 235 -11.71 -7.89 -4.75
CA ALA A 235 -13.11 -7.72 -5.10
C ALA A 235 -13.93 -7.13 -3.93
N GLN A 236 -13.60 -7.48 -2.68
CA GLN A 236 -14.24 -6.93 -1.48
C GLN A 236 -13.81 -5.49 -1.20
N LEU A 237 -12.54 -5.16 -1.42
CA LEU A 237 -12.01 -3.81 -1.21
C LEU A 237 -12.55 -2.81 -2.25
N ASN A 238 -12.94 -3.29 -3.42
CA ASN A 238 -13.40 -2.47 -4.54
C ASN A 238 -14.94 -2.46 -4.70
N ASP A 239 -15.69 -2.93 -3.71
CA ASP A 239 -17.16 -3.03 -3.74
C ASP A 239 -17.71 -3.68 -5.02
N GLY A 240 -16.92 -4.53 -5.68
CA GLY A 240 -17.28 -5.22 -6.92
C GLY A 240 -17.24 -4.34 -8.18
N ASN A 241 -16.61 -3.17 -8.16
CA ASN A 241 -16.45 -2.34 -9.35
C ASN A 241 -15.33 -2.90 -10.24
N GLU A 242 -15.72 -3.60 -11.31
CA GLU A 242 -14.79 -4.24 -12.26
C GLU A 242 -13.97 -3.22 -13.07
N GLU A 243 -14.49 -2.02 -13.33
CA GLU A 243 -13.80 -0.97 -14.08
C GLU A 243 -12.64 -0.39 -13.27
N SER A 244 -12.88 0.03 -12.03
CA SER A 244 -11.86 0.45 -11.08
C SER A 244 -10.78 -0.60 -10.86
N LEU A 245 -11.20 -1.86 -10.76
CA LEU A 245 -10.28 -2.99 -10.62
C LEU A 245 -9.35 -3.12 -11.83
N SER A 246 -9.89 -2.97 -13.03
CA SER A 246 -9.13 -3.00 -14.28
C SER A 246 -8.06 -1.91 -14.33
N HIS A 247 -8.37 -0.68 -13.91
CA HIS A 247 -7.43 0.44 -13.86
C HIS A 247 -6.32 0.22 -12.82
N VAL A 248 -6.68 -0.29 -11.63
CA VAL A 248 -5.69 -0.67 -10.60
C VAL A 248 -4.72 -1.74 -11.13
N MET A 249 -5.25 -2.76 -11.83
CA MET A 249 -4.45 -3.86 -12.39
C MET A 249 -3.54 -3.41 -13.52
N SER A 250 -3.96 -2.40 -14.31
CA SER A 250 -3.12 -1.82 -15.37
C SER A 250 -2.03 -0.91 -14.85
N GLY A 251 -2.05 -0.56 -13.55
CA GLY A 251 -1.12 0.37 -12.93
C GLY A 251 -1.35 1.82 -13.32
N GLU A 252 -2.56 2.15 -13.78
CA GLU A 252 -2.92 3.52 -14.11
C GLU A 252 -2.99 4.39 -12.86
N THR A 253 -2.65 5.66 -13.03
CA THR A 253 -2.74 6.66 -11.97
C THR A 253 -3.97 7.51 -12.19
N GLY A 254 -4.93 7.45 -11.29
CA GLY A 254 -6.18 8.20 -11.42
C GLY A 254 -6.95 8.26 -10.10
N SER A 255 -8.16 8.80 -10.18
CA SER A 255 -9.17 8.80 -9.13
C SER A 255 -10.52 8.55 -9.76
N GLU A 256 -11.32 7.68 -9.14
CA GLU A 256 -12.67 7.35 -9.58
C GLU A 256 -13.65 7.56 -8.42
N GLU A 257 -14.84 8.04 -8.75
CA GLU A 257 -15.98 8.17 -7.84
C GLU A 257 -17.01 7.08 -8.22
N TYR A 258 -17.46 6.26 -7.27
CA TYR A 258 -18.47 5.22 -7.46
C TYR A 258 -19.50 5.20 -6.33
#